data_03dcb0fc77ac3c15c610ab5cabd411f6
#
_entry.id   03dcb0fc77ac3c15c610ab5cabd411f6
#
_cell.length_a   1.000
_cell.length_b   1.000
_cell.length_c   1.000
_cell.angle_alpha   90.00
_cell.angle_beta   90.00
_cell.angle_gamma   90.00
#
_symmetry.space_group_name_H-M   'P 1'
#
loop_
_entity.id
_entity.type
_entity.pdbx_description
1 polymer ?
#
loop_
_entity_poly.entity_id
_entity_poly.type
_entity_poly.pdbx_seq_one_letter_code
_entity_poly.pdbx_strand_id
1 'polypeptide(L)'
;MLLIAMSSALSAHGQFAVKTNLLYDATTTPNLGAEVRVGPHSTINLVYGLNAWSFKGDAKVKHWLLMPEYRWWTCTPFSGHFIGVHLLGGQMNAGHVNLPIPGFWFGGDNLTTGARDHRYQGGYAGAGLTYGYQYPLSEHWNLEAEIGAGYGHVWYDKFQCGHCGEKLSKGGTNYVGITKIGLSLMYIF
;
A
#
# COMPACT_ATOMS: atom_id res chain seq x y z
N MET A 1 -8.29 -17.18 24.92
CA MET A 1 -7.21 -18.18 24.71
C MET A 1 -6.37 -17.95 23.46
N LEU A 2 -6.84 -17.27 22.42
CA LEU A 2 -6.05 -17.02 21.18
C LEU A 2 -4.90 -15.99 21.36
N LEU A 3 -5.08 -14.98 22.21
CA LEU A 3 -4.06 -13.93 22.48
C LEU A 3 -2.85 -14.44 23.28
N ILE A 4 -3.01 -15.48 24.08
CA ILE A 4 -1.93 -16.05 24.92
C ILE A 4 -1.05 -16.99 24.06
N ALA A 5 -1.60 -17.63 23.04
CA ALA A 5 -0.84 -18.48 22.12
C ALA A 5 0.08 -17.69 21.18
N MET A 6 -0.24 -16.42 20.89
CA MET A 6 0.64 -15.53 20.11
C MET A 6 1.86 -15.04 20.90
N SER A 7 1.75 -14.89 22.22
CA SER A 7 2.86 -14.40 23.05
C SER A 7 3.97 -15.43 23.26
N SER A 8 3.67 -16.72 23.19
CA SER A 8 4.68 -17.79 23.35
C SER A 8 5.44 -18.11 22.05
N ALA A 9 4.93 -17.74 20.86
CA ALA A 9 5.63 -17.90 19.60
C ALA A 9 6.67 -16.78 19.34
N LEU A 10 6.58 -15.65 20.03
CA LEU A 10 7.51 -14.53 19.91
C LEU A 10 8.83 -14.72 20.67
N SER A 11 8.92 -15.74 21.54
CA SER A 11 10.13 -15.98 22.34
C SER A 11 11.25 -16.76 21.61
N ALA A 12 11.05 -17.18 20.37
CA ALA A 12 12.03 -17.89 19.58
C ALA A 12 12.63 -16.96 18.52
N HIS A 13 13.53 -16.04 18.91
CA HIS A 13 14.44 -15.28 18.03
C HIS A 13 13.79 -14.49 16.86
N GLY A 14 12.56 -14.07 16.98
CA GLY A 14 11.90 -13.26 15.96
C GLY A 14 12.08 -11.76 16.24
N GLN A 15 12.97 -11.07 15.55
CA GLN A 15 12.95 -9.61 15.54
C GLN A 15 11.62 -9.14 14.96
N PHE A 16 10.99 -8.21 15.63
CA PHE A 16 9.75 -7.57 15.22
C PHE A 16 10.00 -6.09 15.03
N ALA A 17 9.39 -5.51 14.01
CA ALA A 17 9.49 -4.08 13.75
C ALA A 17 8.14 -3.47 13.40
N VAL A 18 7.96 -2.21 13.75
CA VAL A 18 6.84 -1.37 13.31
C VAL A 18 7.38 -0.22 12.48
N LYS A 19 6.59 0.22 11.50
CA LYS A 19 7.00 1.30 10.61
C LYS A 19 5.83 2.15 10.12
N THR A 20 6.13 3.37 9.71
CA THR A 20 5.22 4.24 8.96
C THR A 20 5.89 4.71 7.68
N ASN A 21 5.13 4.79 6.60
CA ASN A 21 5.57 5.32 5.33
C ASN A 21 5.31 6.83 5.27
N LEU A 22 6.37 7.61 5.36
CA LEU A 22 6.33 9.08 5.40
C LEU A 22 5.73 9.69 4.13
N LEU A 23 5.86 9.02 2.96
CA LEU A 23 5.24 9.48 1.73
C LEU A 23 3.71 9.36 1.78
N TYR A 24 3.20 8.29 2.40
CA TYR A 24 1.76 8.13 2.62
C TYR A 24 1.24 9.14 3.62
N ASP A 25 1.97 9.37 4.71
CA ASP A 25 1.62 10.37 5.72
C ASP A 25 1.59 11.78 5.10
N ALA A 26 2.56 12.11 4.23
CA ALA A 26 2.60 13.39 3.50
C ALA A 26 1.40 13.57 2.54
N THR A 27 0.81 12.47 2.06
CA THR A 27 -0.42 12.49 1.24
C THR A 27 -1.69 12.28 2.06
N THR A 28 -1.63 12.56 3.36
CA THR A 28 -2.77 12.43 4.30
C THR A 28 -3.34 11.02 4.39
N THR A 29 -2.49 10.01 4.20
CA THR A 29 -2.84 8.60 4.33
C THR A 29 -2.09 7.99 5.53
N PRO A 30 -2.56 8.20 6.78
CA PRO A 30 -2.01 7.51 7.93
C PRO A 30 -1.88 6.02 7.66
N ASN A 31 -0.74 5.48 8.02
CA ASN A 31 -0.44 4.08 7.77
C ASN A 31 0.39 3.47 8.88
N LEU A 32 0.29 2.17 9.01
CA LEU A 32 1.06 1.39 9.96
C LEU A 32 1.51 0.10 9.30
N GLY A 33 2.80 -0.17 9.39
CA GLY A 33 3.40 -1.43 8.97
C GLY A 33 3.92 -2.22 10.15
N ALA A 34 3.81 -3.53 10.06
CA ALA A 34 4.41 -4.48 10.99
C ALA A 34 5.23 -5.50 10.20
N GLU A 35 6.46 -5.75 10.65
CA GLU A 35 7.35 -6.68 9.97
C GLU A 35 7.96 -7.65 10.97
N VAL A 36 7.96 -8.94 10.63
CA VAL A 36 8.49 -10.00 11.48
C VAL A 36 9.49 -10.84 10.71
N ARG A 37 10.61 -11.14 11.35
CA ARG A 37 11.60 -12.07 10.82
C ARG A 37 11.06 -13.51 10.90
N VAL A 38 11.06 -14.21 9.79
CA VAL A 38 10.57 -15.59 9.68
C VAL A 38 11.66 -16.59 9.26
N GLY A 39 12.85 -16.08 8.93
CA GLY A 39 13.99 -16.92 8.55
C GLY A 39 15.32 -16.19 8.60
N PRO A 40 16.42 -16.87 8.26
CA PRO A 40 17.77 -16.26 8.27
C PRO A 40 17.86 -15.05 7.35
N HIS A 41 17.16 -15.08 6.21
CA HIS A 41 17.17 -14.05 5.19
C HIS A 41 15.75 -13.61 4.79
N SER A 42 14.73 -13.88 5.61
CA SER A 42 13.33 -13.65 5.22
C SER A 42 12.54 -12.95 6.29
N THR A 43 11.67 -12.04 5.84
CA THR A 43 10.66 -11.37 6.68
C THR A 43 9.29 -11.39 6.03
N ILE A 44 8.26 -11.29 6.83
CA ILE A 44 6.88 -10.99 6.40
C ILE A 44 6.55 -9.60 6.89
N ASN A 45 6.11 -8.76 5.97
CA ASN A 45 5.69 -7.39 6.21
C ASN A 45 4.20 -7.26 5.90
N LEU A 46 3.47 -6.52 6.72
CA LEU A 46 2.07 -6.19 6.53
C LEU A 46 1.88 -4.70 6.73
N VAL A 47 1.39 -4.01 5.72
CA VAL A 47 1.08 -2.57 5.78
C VAL A 47 -0.43 -2.37 5.66
N TYR A 48 -0.97 -1.55 6.53
CA TYR A 48 -2.33 -1.04 6.45
C TYR A 48 -2.30 0.48 6.34
N GLY A 49 -3.08 1.04 5.43
CA GLY A 49 -3.23 2.48 5.25
C GLY A 49 -4.69 2.87 5.11
N LEU A 50 -5.03 4.06 5.58
CA LEU A 50 -6.39 4.60 5.54
C LEU A 50 -6.37 6.08 5.18
N ASN A 51 -7.12 6.45 4.15
CA ASN A 51 -7.45 7.83 3.84
C ASN A 51 -8.98 8.00 3.86
N ALA A 52 -9.48 8.66 4.88
CA ALA A 52 -10.92 8.85 5.09
C ALA A 52 -11.38 10.29 4.79
N TRP A 53 -10.48 11.14 4.33
CA TRP A 53 -10.70 12.59 4.25
C TRP A 53 -11.39 13.02 2.95
N SER A 54 -12.08 14.15 3.02
CA SER A 54 -12.57 14.92 1.87
C SER A 54 -11.92 16.29 1.92
N PHE A 55 -11.49 16.81 0.79
CA PHE A 55 -10.86 18.10 0.63
C PHE A 55 -11.84 19.15 0.08
N LYS A 56 -11.43 20.42 0.03
CA LYS A 56 -12.25 21.50 -0.55
C LYS A 56 -12.63 21.20 -2.00
N GLY A 57 -13.87 21.56 -2.39
CA GLY A 57 -14.36 21.35 -3.75
C GLY A 57 -14.76 19.92 -4.07
N ASP A 58 -15.16 19.12 -3.07
CA ASP A 58 -15.53 17.71 -3.21
C ASP A 58 -14.41 16.79 -3.74
N ALA A 59 -13.17 17.29 -3.76
CA ALA A 59 -12.01 16.48 -4.08
C ALA A 59 -11.83 15.40 -3.00
N LYS A 60 -11.80 14.16 -3.39
CA LYS A 60 -11.64 13.04 -2.47
C LYS A 60 -10.85 11.89 -3.09
N VAL A 61 -10.00 11.29 -2.26
CA VAL A 61 -9.28 10.05 -2.55
C VAL A 61 -9.40 9.16 -1.33
N LYS A 62 -10.64 8.87 -0.94
CA LYS A 62 -10.88 7.98 0.19
C LYS A 62 -10.51 6.56 -0.19
N HIS A 63 -9.67 5.95 0.60
CA HIS A 63 -9.31 4.55 0.39
C HIS A 63 -8.80 3.92 1.69
N TRP A 64 -8.89 2.62 1.76
CA TRP A 64 -8.06 1.82 2.64
C TRP A 64 -7.27 0.82 1.79
N LEU A 65 -6.11 0.46 2.27
CA LEU A 65 -5.28 -0.53 1.63
C LEU A 65 -4.73 -1.51 2.66
N LEU A 66 -4.57 -2.75 2.23
CA LEU A 66 -3.86 -3.80 2.94
C LEU A 66 -2.83 -4.39 1.99
N MET A 67 -1.57 -4.50 2.45
CA MET A 67 -0.47 -4.94 1.62
C MET A 67 0.42 -5.92 2.39
N PRO A 68 0.11 -7.23 2.34
CA PRO A 68 1.02 -8.26 2.80
C PRO A 68 2.17 -8.42 1.79
N GLU A 69 3.39 -8.66 2.29
CA GLU A 69 4.58 -8.81 1.51
C GLU A 69 5.53 -9.82 2.14
N TYR A 70 6.07 -10.71 1.33
CA TYR A 70 7.19 -11.57 1.68
C TYR A 70 8.47 -10.95 1.13
N ARG A 71 9.50 -10.82 1.97
CA ARG A 71 10.79 -10.20 1.65
C ARG A 71 11.92 -11.18 1.80
N TRP A 72 12.82 -11.16 0.85
CA TRP A 72 14.10 -11.86 0.91
C TRP A 72 15.24 -10.84 0.93
N TRP A 73 16.15 -11.00 1.90
CA TRP A 73 17.26 -10.10 2.18
C TRP A 73 18.56 -10.65 1.64
N THR A 74 19.37 -9.82 1.02
CA THR A 74 20.68 -10.24 0.48
C THR A 74 21.67 -10.61 1.57
N CYS A 75 21.56 -9.97 2.73
CA CYS A 75 22.41 -10.23 3.91
C CYS A 75 21.52 -10.64 5.10
N THR A 76 21.44 -9.80 6.11
CA THR A 76 20.62 -10.04 7.30
C THR A 76 19.30 -9.28 7.20
N PRO A 77 18.20 -9.81 7.72
CA PRO A 77 16.96 -9.05 7.86
C PRO A 77 17.16 -7.70 8.54
N PHE A 78 16.40 -6.70 8.09
CA PHE A 78 16.43 -5.32 8.57
C PHE A 78 17.73 -4.54 8.26
N SER A 79 18.54 -5.01 7.32
CA SER A 79 19.75 -4.27 6.90
C SER A 79 20.11 -4.56 5.45
N GLY A 80 20.35 -3.51 4.67
CA GLY A 80 20.78 -3.60 3.28
C GLY A 80 19.66 -3.82 2.30
N HIS A 81 19.94 -4.53 1.23
CA HIS A 81 19.01 -4.73 0.10
C HIS A 81 18.06 -5.88 0.32
N PHE A 82 16.82 -5.71 -0.13
CA PHE A 82 15.83 -6.78 -0.18
C PHE A 82 15.03 -6.75 -1.48
N ILE A 83 14.50 -7.91 -1.83
CA ILE A 83 13.51 -8.11 -2.88
C ILE A 83 12.26 -8.67 -2.22
N GLY A 84 11.10 -8.19 -2.62
CA GLY A 84 9.82 -8.65 -2.07
C GLY A 84 8.82 -9.04 -3.15
N VAL A 85 7.88 -9.88 -2.75
CA VAL A 85 6.65 -10.14 -3.48
C VAL A 85 5.51 -9.63 -2.62
N HIS A 86 4.74 -8.67 -3.12
CA HIS A 86 3.62 -8.11 -2.39
C HIS A 86 2.29 -8.39 -3.09
N LEU A 87 1.26 -8.55 -2.28
CA LEU A 87 -0.12 -8.44 -2.69
C LEU A 87 -0.64 -7.08 -2.22
N LEU A 88 -1.63 -6.57 -2.91
CA LEU A 88 -2.33 -5.35 -2.50
C LEU A 88 -3.83 -5.54 -2.68
N GLY A 89 -4.59 -4.94 -1.80
CA GLY A 89 -6.04 -4.94 -1.89
C GLY A 89 -6.65 -3.84 -1.05
N GLY A 90 -7.82 -3.39 -1.47
CA GLY A 90 -8.52 -2.34 -0.77
C GLY A 90 -9.77 -1.86 -1.48
N GLN A 91 -10.32 -0.78 -0.97
CA GLN A 91 -11.44 -0.07 -1.58
C GLN A 91 -11.07 1.40 -1.75
N MET A 92 -11.66 2.02 -2.76
CA MET A 92 -11.44 3.42 -3.04
C MET A 92 -12.75 4.14 -3.40
N ASN A 93 -12.76 5.44 -3.13
CA ASN A 93 -13.76 6.38 -3.59
C ASN A 93 -13.03 7.66 -4.00
N ALA A 94 -12.80 7.82 -5.29
CA ALA A 94 -12.04 8.93 -5.85
C ALA A 94 -12.90 9.75 -6.80
N GLY A 95 -12.81 11.08 -6.69
CA GLY A 95 -13.53 12.01 -7.55
C GLY A 95 -13.00 13.43 -7.39
N HIS A 96 -13.10 14.22 -8.47
CA HIS A 96 -12.59 15.59 -8.58
C HIS A 96 -11.10 15.73 -8.27
N VAL A 97 -10.32 14.70 -8.65
CA VAL A 97 -8.88 14.68 -8.44
C VAL A 97 -8.15 14.25 -9.70
N ASN A 98 -6.94 14.78 -9.86
CA ASN A 98 -5.98 14.27 -10.83
C ASN A 98 -5.00 13.36 -10.08
N LEU A 99 -5.09 12.07 -10.32
CA LEU A 99 -4.22 11.09 -9.65
C LEU A 99 -2.94 10.90 -10.48
N PRO A 100 -1.77 11.35 -10.04
CA PRO A 100 -0.52 11.17 -10.79
C PRO A 100 0.03 9.75 -10.59
N ILE A 101 -0.74 8.73 -10.99
CA ILE A 101 -0.33 7.33 -10.89
C ILE A 101 0.35 6.93 -12.21
N PRO A 102 1.68 6.80 -12.25
CA PRO A 102 2.39 6.43 -13.46
C PRO A 102 2.19 4.94 -13.76
N GLY A 103 1.69 4.64 -14.97
CA GLY A 103 1.44 3.27 -15.40
C GLY A 103 0.50 3.20 -16.59
N PHE A 104 0.18 1.98 -17.00
CA PHE A 104 -0.67 1.69 -18.14
C PHE A 104 -2.03 1.13 -17.67
N TRP A 105 -3.10 1.76 -18.17
CA TRP A 105 -4.47 1.35 -17.94
C TRP A 105 -5.03 0.73 -19.21
N PHE A 106 -5.72 -0.42 -19.11
CA PHE A 106 -6.29 -1.11 -20.26
C PHE A 106 -7.52 -1.96 -19.88
N GLY A 107 -8.39 -2.19 -20.89
CA GLY A 107 -9.61 -2.98 -20.69
C GLY A 107 -10.74 -2.26 -19.98
N GLY A 108 -10.63 -0.94 -19.78
CA GLY A 108 -11.64 -0.11 -19.11
C GLY A 108 -11.21 1.35 -19.04
N ASP A 109 -11.86 2.11 -18.13
CA ASP A 109 -11.56 3.54 -17.96
C ASP A 109 -10.14 3.74 -17.40
N ASN A 110 -9.49 4.80 -17.86
CA ASN A 110 -8.27 5.30 -17.22
C ASN A 110 -8.66 6.13 -15.99
N LEU A 111 -8.47 5.56 -14.79
CA LEU A 111 -8.86 6.21 -13.55
C LEU A 111 -8.01 7.44 -13.22
N THR A 112 -6.79 7.53 -13.73
CA THR A 112 -5.91 8.70 -13.53
C THR A 112 -6.51 9.98 -14.10
N THR A 113 -7.08 9.90 -15.28
CA THR A 113 -7.72 11.04 -15.95
C THR A 113 -9.22 11.12 -15.70
N GLY A 114 -9.88 9.96 -15.62
CA GLY A 114 -11.34 9.86 -15.44
C GLY A 114 -11.84 10.41 -14.10
N ALA A 115 -11.04 10.35 -13.05
CA ALA A 115 -11.39 10.86 -11.72
C ALA A 115 -11.49 12.40 -11.65
N ARG A 116 -11.15 13.13 -12.69
CA ARG A 116 -11.36 14.60 -12.79
C ARG A 116 -12.84 14.93 -12.93
N ASP A 117 -13.54 14.22 -13.83
CA ASP A 117 -14.89 14.55 -14.27
C ASP A 117 -15.94 13.62 -13.69
N HIS A 118 -15.53 12.48 -13.17
CA HIS A 118 -16.40 11.45 -12.63
C HIS A 118 -15.93 10.97 -11.26
N ARG A 119 -16.85 10.40 -10.50
CA ARG A 119 -16.53 9.71 -9.26
C ARG A 119 -16.49 8.21 -9.51
N TYR A 120 -15.40 7.58 -9.07
CA TYR A 120 -15.21 6.13 -9.09
C TYR A 120 -15.23 5.60 -7.67
N GLN A 121 -16.05 4.61 -7.44
CA GLN A 121 -16.13 3.92 -6.15
C GLN A 121 -16.07 2.43 -6.37
N GLY A 122 -15.17 1.74 -5.69
CA GLY A 122 -15.04 0.31 -5.88
C GLY A 122 -13.89 -0.31 -5.10
N GLY A 123 -13.51 -1.50 -5.52
CA GLY A 123 -12.40 -2.25 -4.94
C GLY A 123 -11.26 -2.46 -5.92
N TYR A 124 -10.11 -2.77 -5.39
CA TYR A 124 -8.96 -3.15 -6.18
C TYR A 124 -8.17 -4.28 -5.51
N ALA A 125 -7.53 -5.08 -6.34
CA ALA A 125 -6.60 -6.11 -5.90
C ALA A 125 -5.47 -6.24 -6.92
N GLY A 126 -4.29 -6.64 -6.45
CA GLY A 126 -3.14 -6.79 -7.32
C GLY A 126 -1.97 -7.50 -6.64
N ALA A 127 -0.91 -7.66 -7.41
CA ALA A 127 0.34 -8.23 -6.95
C ALA A 127 1.52 -7.58 -7.67
N GLY A 128 2.67 -7.60 -7.04
CA GLY A 128 3.87 -7.02 -7.64
C GLY A 128 5.16 -7.49 -6.97
N LEU A 129 6.24 -7.01 -7.55
CA LEU A 129 7.58 -7.21 -7.02
C LEU A 129 8.06 -5.88 -6.43
N THR A 130 8.78 -5.96 -5.32
CA THR A 130 9.39 -4.82 -4.63
C THR A 130 10.89 -5.00 -4.62
N TYR A 131 11.60 -3.90 -4.77
CA TYR A 131 13.01 -3.77 -4.42
C TYR A 131 13.15 -2.64 -3.41
N GLY A 132 13.96 -2.85 -2.37
CA GLY A 132 14.21 -1.83 -1.38
C GLY A 132 15.56 -1.94 -0.74
N TYR A 133 15.88 -0.88 -0.02
CA TYR A 133 17.09 -0.75 0.77
C TYR A 133 16.75 -0.22 2.16
N GLN A 134 17.29 -0.85 3.18
CA GLN A 134 17.12 -0.44 4.56
C GLN A 134 18.46 -0.02 5.15
N TYR A 135 18.48 1.21 5.68
CA TYR A 135 19.65 1.82 6.30
C TYR A 135 19.45 1.91 7.81
N PRO A 136 20.27 1.20 8.61
CA PRO A 136 20.25 1.34 10.07
C PRO A 136 20.73 2.73 10.49
N LEU A 137 19.90 3.47 11.22
CA LEU A 137 20.25 4.77 11.81
C LEU A 137 20.84 4.60 13.22
N SER A 138 20.30 3.62 13.97
CA SER A 138 20.75 3.26 15.31
C SER A 138 20.39 1.80 15.59
N GLU A 139 20.59 1.33 16.83
CA GLU A 139 20.26 -0.04 17.24
C GLU A 139 18.79 -0.39 17.04
N HIS A 140 17.89 0.58 17.13
CA HIS A 140 16.44 0.37 17.05
C HIS A 140 15.79 1.10 15.88
N TRP A 141 16.43 2.08 15.28
CA TRP A 141 15.82 2.90 14.23
C TRP A 141 16.45 2.65 12.87
N ASN A 142 15.59 2.39 11.90
CA ASN A 142 15.98 2.24 10.50
C ASN A 142 15.19 3.19 9.59
N LEU A 143 15.84 3.58 8.50
CA LEU A 143 15.19 4.25 7.37
C LEU A 143 15.12 3.26 6.21
N GLU A 144 13.96 3.12 5.60
CA GLU A 144 13.72 2.22 4.48
C GLU A 144 13.26 3.00 3.26
N ALA A 145 13.86 2.72 2.11
CA ALA A 145 13.40 3.21 0.81
C ALA A 145 13.03 2.01 -0.07
N GLU A 146 11.85 2.05 -0.70
CA GLU A 146 11.35 0.95 -1.51
C GLU A 146 10.56 1.42 -2.72
N ILE A 147 10.63 0.64 -3.80
CA ILE A 147 9.81 0.80 -5.00
C ILE A 147 9.33 -0.58 -5.45
N GLY A 148 8.09 -0.65 -5.91
CA GLY A 148 7.51 -1.87 -6.44
C GLY A 148 6.69 -1.62 -7.69
N ALA A 149 6.71 -2.59 -8.58
CA ALA A 149 5.92 -2.59 -9.79
C ALA A 149 5.13 -3.90 -9.91
N GLY A 150 3.97 -3.84 -10.54
CA GLY A 150 3.10 -4.99 -10.63
C GLY A 150 1.87 -4.78 -11.48
N TYR A 151 0.94 -5.70 -11.29
CA TYR A 151 -0.36 -5.71 -11.94
C TYR A 151 -1.46 -5.57 -10.89
N GLY A 152 -2.50 -4.81 -11.23
CA GLY A 152 -3.70 -4.67 -10.44
C GLY A 152 -4.96 -4.67 -11.31
N HIS A 153 -6.04 -5.12 -10.73
CA HIS A 153 -7.38 -5.00 -11.29
C HIS A 153 -8.24 -4.16 -10.37
N VAL A 154 -9.02 -3.26 -10.96
CA VAL A 154 -9.90 -2.34 -10.24
C VAL A 154 -11.32 -2.57 -10.73
N TRP A 155 -12.23 -2.90 -9.81
CA TRP A 155 -13.67 -2.95 -10.04
C TRP A 155 -14.27 -1.64 -9.56
N TYR A 156 -15.08 -0.99 -10.39
CA TYR A 156 -15.66 0.29 -10.02
C TYR A 156 -17.09 0.49 -10.49
N ASP A 157 -17.79 1.30 -9.73
CA ASP A 157 -19.01 1.99 -10.14
C ASP A 157 -18.66 3.43 -10.48
N LYS A 158 -19.11 3.90 -11.64
CA LYS A 158 -18.88 5.26 -12.17
C LYS A 158 -20.12 6.11 -11.94
N PHE A 159 -19.94 7.32 -11.42
CA PHE A 159 -21.01 8.27 -11.13
C PHE A 159 -20.74 9.60 -11.82
N GLN A 160 -21.83 10.33 -12.17
CA GLN A 160 -21.76 11.58 -12.92
C GLN A 160 -21.16 12.76 -12.12
N CYS A 161 -21.42 12.84 -10.82
CA CYS A 161 -20.99 13.94 -9.93
C CYS A 161 -20.47 13.44 -8.61
N GLY A 162 -19.74 14.34 -7.88
CA GLY A 162 -19.11 14.03 -6.62
C GLY A 162 -20.06 13.61 -5.50
N HIS A 163 -21.24 14.19 -5.35
CA HIS A 163 -22.04 14.03 -4.14
C HIS A 163 -23.35 13.24 -4.31
N CYS A 164 -24.11 13.43 -5.36
CA CYS A 164 -25.44 12.82 -5.56
C CYS A 164 -25.70 12.37 -6.99
N GLY A 165 -24.64 12.08 -7.75
CA GLY A 165 -24.78 11.72 -9.15
C GLY A 165 -25.40 10.34 -9.34
N GLU A 166 -26.20 10.22 -10.39
CA GLU A 166 -26.73 8.95 -10.86
C GLU A 166 -25.58 8.01 -11.24
N LYS A 167 -25.75 6.72 -10.96
CA LYS A 167 -24.81 5.70 -11.38
C LYS A 167 -24.86 5.55 -12.89
N LEU A 168 -23.75 5.88 -13.57
CA LEU A 168 -23.67 5.82 -15.02
C LEU A 168 -23.38 4.41 -15.52
N SER A 169 -22.41 3.73 -14.90
CA SER A 169 -21.98 2.41 -15.33
C SER A 169 -21.29 1.64 -14.21
N LYS A 170 -21.14 0.35 -14.42
CA LYS A 170 -20.28 -0.54 -13.65
C LYS A 170 -19.22 -1.09 -14.60
N GLY A 171 -17.96 -1.09 -14.16
CA GLY A 171 -16.87 -1.55 -15.00
C GLY A 171 -15.70 -2.10 -14.20
N GLY A 172 -14.70 -2.50 -14.92
CA GLY A 172 -13.40 -2.88 -14.39
C GLY A 172 -12.30 -2.43 -15.34
N THR A 173 -11.12 -2.19 -14.80
CA THR A 173 -9.95 -1.82 -15.58
C THR A 173 -8.71 -2.48 -15.00
N ASN A 174 -7.74 -2.72 -15.85
CA ASN A 174 -6.47 -3.31 -15.48
C ASN A 174 -5.40 -2.22 -15.45
N TYR A 175 -4.45 -2.41 -14.57
CA TYR A 175 -3.32 -1.50 -14.37
C TYR A 175 -2.01 -2.28 -14.33
N VAL A 176 -1.01 -1.78 -15.03
CA VAL A 176 0.37 -2.24 -14.92
C VAL A 176 1.27 -1.04 -14.69
N GLY A 177 2.04 -1.06 -13.62
CA GLY A 177 2.91 0.06 -13.30
C GLY A 177 3.43 0.01 -11.87
N ILE A 178 3.73 1.17 -11.31
CA ILE A 178 4.20 1.29 -9.92
C ILE A 178 3.04 0.98 -8.98
N THR A 179 3.17 -0.09 -8.20
CA THR A 179 2.18 -0.56 -7.22
C THR A 179 2.57 -0.22 -5.79
N LYS A 180 3.82 0.14 -5.57
CA LYS A 180 4.36 0.47 -4.26
C LYS A 180 5.48 1.49 -4.37
N ILE A 181 5.47 2.48 -3.49
CA ILE A 181 6.59 3.40 -3.28
C ILE A 181 6.61 3.78 -1.80
N GLY A 182 7.80 3.79 -1.19
CA GLY A 182 7.91 4.05 0.23
C GLY A 182 9.23 4.70 0.62
N LEU A 183 9.11 5.62 1.57
CA LEU A 183 10.19 6.07 2.43
C LEU A 183 9.66 5.91 3.87
N SER A 184 10.14 4.90 4.57
CA SER A 184 9.57 4.53 5.87
C SER A 184 10.56 4.71 7.00
N LEU A 185 10.07 5.19 8.13
CA LEU A 185 10.77 5.16 9.39
C LEU A 185 10.29 3.92 10.16
N MET A 186 11.25 3.13 10.64
CA MET A 186 11.01 1.85 11.28
C MET A 186 11.67 1.80 12.65
N TYR A 187 10.95 1.19 13.61
CA TYR A 187 11.46 0.85 14.94
C TYR A 187 11.51 -0.66 15.12
N ILE A 188 12.67 -1.19 15.53
CA ILE A 188 12.94 -2.62 15.72
C ILE A 188 12.99 -2.90 17.22
N PHE A 189 12.26 -3.90 17.66
CA PHE A 189 12.21 -4.36 19.06
C PHE A 189 13.21 -5.47 19.34
#